data_12f11b62bb3ca1fa4e11d00d6a2b3d53
#
_entry.id   12f11b62bb3ca1fa4e11d00d6a2b3d53
#
_cell.length_a   1.000
_cell.length_b   1.000
_cell.length_c   1.000
_cell.angle_alpha   90.00
_cell.angle_beta   90.00
_cell.angle_gamma   90.00
#
_symmetry.space_group_name_H-M   'P 1'
#
loop_
_entity.id
_entity.type
_entity.pdbx_description
1 polymer ?
#
loop_
_entity_poly.entity_id
_entity_poly.type
_entity_poly.pdbx_seq_one_letter_code
_entity_poly.pdbx_strand_id
1 'polypeptide(L)'
;MKNIFNRIRSFLENRKALQEQTIDQTIFTVLDTETTGLNVNEGHKIVSVGAIKINNYQLSEEQTLDELVNPERDIPFASRNIHYITEDKVKDKPNIYQIEKKINDFIKNTILVGHNIDFDIGFIKKNAAKSPLAITIKKIANIDTILLTAGLYPSLESYELS
;
A
#
# COMPACT_ATOMS: atom_id res chain seq x y z
N MET A 1 -10.36 -20.22 -8.02
CA MET A 1 -9.95 -20.15 -9.43
C MET A 1 -10.27 -18.83 -10.12
N LYS A 2 -11.47 -18.24 -10.03
CA LYS A 2 -11.81 -16.92 -10.64
C LYS A 2 -10.89 -15.77 -10.20
N ASN A 3 -10.35 -15.79 -8.97
CA ASN A 3 -9.50 -14.74 -8.42
C ASN A 3 -8.09 -14.70 -9.06
N ILE A 4 -7.52 -15.85 -9.35
CA ILE A 4 -6.20 -15.97 -9.99
C ILE A 4 -6.26 -15.47 -11.46
N PHE A 5 -7.29 -15.85 -12.21
CA PHE A 5 -7.45 -15.38 -13.60
C PHE A 5 -7.63 -13.85 -13.68
N ASN A 6 -8.38 -13.25 -12.75
CA ASN A 6 -8.52 -11.80 -12.70
C ASN A 6 -7.21 -11.09 -12.32
N ARG A 7 -6.39 -11.67 -11.45
CA ARG A 7 -5.05 -11.14 -11.10
C ARG A 7 -4.09 -11.24 -12.28
N ILE A 8 -4.08 -12.37 -12.98
CA ILE A 8 -3.27 -12.55 -14.20
C ILE A 8 -3.72 -11.58 -15.30
N ARG A 9 -5.02 -11.41 -15.49
CA ARG A 9 -5.56 -10.47 -16.48
C ARG A 9 -5.19 -9.02 -16.15
N SER A 10 -5.38 -8.60 -14.90
CA SER A 10 -4.96 -7.26 -14.43
C SER A 10 -3.44 -7.06 -14.59
N PHE A 11 -2.64 -8.06 -14.27
CA PHE A 11 -1.20 -8.04 -14.50
C PHE A 11 -0.83 -7.91 -15.98
N LEU A 12 -1.54 -8.62 -16.88
CA LEU A 12 -1.29 -8.55 -18.32
C LEU A 12 -1.79 -7.24 -18.96
N GLU A 13 -2.90 -6.69 -18.47
CA GLU A 13 -3.41 -5.38 -18.90
C GLU A 13 -2.46 -4.24 -18.46
N ASN A 14 -1.91 -4.33 -17.24
CA ASN A 14 -0.89 -3.41 -16.75
C ASN A 14 0.45 -3.56 -17.50
N ARG A 15 0.79 -4.75 -18.01
CA ARG A 15 1.99 -4.94 -18.86
C ARG A 15 1.98 -4.08 -20.13
N LYS A 16 0.84 -3.81 -20.74
CA LYS A 16 0.79 -2.93 -21.92
C LYS A 16 1.21 -1.50 -21.60
N ALA A 17 0.88 -0.98 -20.44
CA ALA A 17 1.31 0.35 -19.99
C ALA A 17 2.80 0.37 -19.58
N LEU A 18 3.37 -0.77 -19.19
CA LEU A 18 4.78 -0.93 -18.80
C LEU A 18 5.71 -1.28 -19.99
N GLN A 19 5.16 -1.66 -21.16
CA GLN A 19 5.96 -2.13 -22.29
C GLN A 19 6.79 -1.03 -22.99
N GLU A 20 6.57 0.24 -22.62
CA GLU A 20 7.26 1.38 -23.26
C GLU A 20 8.25 2.10 -22.34
N GLN A 21 8.32 1.74 -21.04
CA GLN A 21 9.25 2.34 -20.08
C GLN A 21 10.27 1.31 -19.60
N THR A 22 11.53 1.70 -19.59
CA THR A 22 12.60 0.94 -18.95
C THR A 22 12.53 1.09 -17.44
N ILE A 23 13.13 0.17 -16.68
CA ILE A 23 13.09 0.19 -15.20
C ILE A 23 13.70 1.48 -14.64
N ASP A 24 14.77 1.98 -15.25
CA ASP A 24 15.45 3.22 -14.87
C ASP A 24 14.60 4.48 -15.10
N GLN A 25 13.64 4.43 -16.03
CA GLN A 25 12.68 5.51 -16.30
C GLN A 25 11.40 5.40 -15.47
N THR A 26 11.21 4.27 -14.80
CA THR A 26 10.00 4.00 -14.03
C THR A 26 10.16 4.49 -12.60
N ILE A 27 9.18 5.24 -12.12
CA ILE A 27 9.11 5.63 -10.71
C ILE A 27 8.31 4.56 -9.96
N PHE A 28 8.92 3.99 -8.93
CA PHE A 28 8.25 3.09 -7.99
C PHE A 28 7.89 3.86 -6.72
N THR A 29 6.79 3.49 -6.11
CA THR A 29 6.41 3.93 -4.76
C THR A 29 6.30 2.69 -3.88
N VAL A 30 7.21 2.55 -2.93
CA VAL A 30 7.07 1.55 -1.86
C VAL A 30 6.04 2.08 -0.89
N LEU A 31 5.02 1.29 -0.59
CA LEU A 31 3.88 1.66 0.25
C LEU A 31 3.67 0.61 1.33
N ASP A 32 3.38 1.09 2.53
CA ASP A 32 3.02 0.27 3.67
C ASP A 32 1.98 0.99 4.55
N THR A 33 1.08 0.26 5.20
CA THR A 33 0.06 0.81 6.08
C THR A 33 -0.01 0.07 7.40
N GLU A 34 -0.10 0.84 8.52
CA GLU A 34 -0.46 0.27 9.80
C GLU A 34 -1.97 0.40 10.03
N THR A 35 -2.54 -0.59 10.71
CA THR A 35 -3.99 -0.70 10.85
C THR A 35 -4.43 -1.11 12.26
N THR A 36 -5.70 -0.89 12.59
CA THR A 36 -6.28 -1.33 13.86
C THR A 36 -6.51 -2.85 13.92
N GLY A 37 -6.16 -3.60 12.89
CA GLY A 37 -6.29 -5.05 12.81
C GLY A 37 -6.26 -5.56 11.37
N LEU A 38 -6.30 -6.86 11.18
CA LEU A 38 -5.96 -7.49 9.89
C LEU A 38 -7.14 -7.60 8.91
N ASN A 39 -8.38 -7.47 9.37
CA ASN A 39 -9.54 -7.69 8.51
C ASN A 39 -10.34 -6.40 8.28
N VAL A 40 -10.15 -5.79 7.13
CA VAL A 40 -10.87 -4.57 6.74
C VAL A 40 -12.40 -4.73 6.71
N ASN A 41 -12.91 -5.96 6.52
CA ASN A 41 -14.36 -6.23 6.52
C ASN A 41 -14.97 -6.26 7.91
N GLU A 42 -14.16 -6.39 8.96
CA GLU A 42 -14.55 -6.26 10.37
C GLU A 42 -14.51 -4.80 10.85
N GLY A 43 -14.37 -3.86 9.93
CA GLY A 43 -14.37 -2.43 10.21
C GLY A 43 -13.04 -1.91 10.71
N HIS A 44 -11.95 -2.67 10.59
CA HIS A 44 -10.62 -2.16 10.89
C HIS A 44 -10.22 -1.01 9.97
N LYS A 45 -9.39 -0.10 10.50
CA LYS A 45 -9.04 1.18 9.88
C LYS A 45 -7.54 1.37 9.82
N ILE A 46 -7.09 2.20 8.88
CA ILE A 46 -5.70 2.67 8.77
C ILE A 46 -5.38 3.61 9.92
N VAL A 47 -4.21 3.45 10.53
CA VAL A 47 -3.63 4.35 11.56
C VAL A 47 -2.36 5.05 11.09
N SER A 48 -1.67 4.52 10.08
CA SER A 48 -0.60 5.24 9.38
C SER A 48 -0.50 4.82 7.92
N VAL A 49 0.08 5.72 7.11
CA VAL A 49 0.46 5.45 5.73
C VAL A 49 1.89 5.91 5.55
N GLY A 50 2.79 4.96 5.29
CA GLY A 50 4.18 5.19 4.95
C GLY A 50 4.42 4.96 3.45
N ALA A 51 5.14 5.85 2.78
CA ALA A 51 5.57 5.58 1.41
C ALA A 51 6.86 6.34 1.05
N ILE A 52 7.66 5.75 0.17
CA ILE A 52 8.88 6.35 -0.37
C ILE A 52 9.00 6.06 -1.86
N LYS A 53 9.55 6.99 -2.61
CA LYS A 53 9.78 6.78 -4.05
C LYS A 53 11.18 6.23 -4.32
N ILE A 54 11.23 5.34 -5.31
CA ILE A 54 12.46 4.89 -5.94
C ILE A 54 12.45 5.43 -7.37
N ASN A 55 13.48 6.16 -7.73
CA ASN A 55 13.68 6.70 -9.06
C ASN A 55 15.11 6.39 -9.51
N ASN A 56 15.27 5.85 -10.71
CA ASN A 56 16.58 5.46 -11.25
C ASN A 56 17.41 4.64 -10.24
N TYR A 57 16.81 3.60 -9.67
CA TYR A 57 17.40 2.68 -8.66
C TYR A 57 17.83 3.32 -7.33
N GLN A 58 17.45 4.58 -7.08
CA GLN A 58 17.80 5.29 -5.85
C GLN A 58 16.56 5.64 -5.04
N LEU A 59 16.66 5.45 -3.73
CA LEU A 59 15.65 5.94 -2.80
C LEU A 59 15.70 7.46 -2.77
N SER A 60 14.54 8.10 -2.91
CA SER A 60 14.41 9.55 -2.81
C SER A 60 13.95 9.91 -1.39
N GLU A 61 14.89 10.21 -0.49
CA GLU A 61 14.56 10.60 0.89
C GLU A 61 13.69 11.87 0.96
N GLU A 62 13.84 12.77 -0.01
CA GLU A 62 13.04 14.00 -0.14
C GLU A 62 11.60 13.69 -0.62
N GLN A 63 11.35 12.51 -1.18
CA GLN A 63 10.06 12.06 -1.66
C GLN A 63 9.53 10.94 -0.78
N THR A 64 9.21 11.29 0.45
CA THR A 64 8.58 10.42 1.44
C THR A 64 7.20 10.91 1.81
N LEU A 65 6.33 9.99 2.15
CA LEU A 65 5.05 10.22 2.79
C LEU A 65 5.07 9.46 4.11
N ASP A 66 4.85 10.17 5.22
CA ASP A 66 4.73 9.58 6.56
C ASP A 66 3.57 10.28 7.27
N GLU A 67 2.42 9.62 7.29
CA GLU A 67 1.18 10.19 7.78
C GLU A 67 0.55 9.31 8.85
N LEU A 68 0.42 9.86 10.05
CA LEU A 68 -0.47 9.31 11.07
C LEU A 68 -1.92 9.66 10.74
N VAL A 69 -2.80 8.68 10.89
CA VAL A 69 -4.23 8.77 10.54
C VAL A 69 -5.09 8.50 11.77
N ASN A 70 -6.05 9.39 12.05
CA ASN A 70 -7.07 9.11 13.05
C ASN A 70 -8.04 8.05 12.51
N PRO A 71 -8.07 6.83 13.08
CA PRO A 71 -8.96 5.77 12.61
C PRO A 71 -10.44 6.00 13.01
N GLU A 72 -10.73 7.00 13.86
CA GLU A 72 -12.05 7.27 14.44
C GLU A 72 -12.65 6.04 15.14
N ARG A 73 -11.78 5.22 15.74
CA ARG A 73 -12.09 4.03 16.53
C ARG A 73 -10.91 3.66 17.43
N ASP A 74 -11.19 2.81 18.42
CA ASP A 74 -10.15 2.28 19.29
C ASP A 74 -9.12 1.44 18.53
N ILE A 75 -7.86 1.52 18.97
CA ILE A 75 -6.77 0.72 18.46
C ILE A 75 -6.56 -0.47 19.42
N PRO A 76 -6.83 -1.71 19.01
CA PRO A 76 -6.67 -2.87 19.87
C PRO A 76 -5.24 -3.03 20.39
N PHE A 77 -5.09 -3.53 21.60
CA PHE A 77 -3.79 -3.75 22.25
C PHE A 77 -2.85 -4.61 21.38
N ALA A 78 -3.39 -5.65 20.74
CA ALA A 78 -2.61 -6.49 19.82
C ALA A 78 -1.95 -5.70 18.68
N SER A 79 -2.69 -4.76 18.06
CA SER A 79 -2.17 -3.91 16.99
C SER A 79 -1.14 -2.92 17.52
N ARG A 80 -1.42 -2.28 18.70
CA ARG A 80 -0.47 -1.35 19.33
C ARG A 80 0.88 -1.98 19.67
N ASN A 81 0.89 -3.27 20.03
CA ASN A 81 2.12 -3.99 20.34
C ASN A 81 2.98 -4.28 19.09
N ILE A 82 2.39 -4.20 17.91
CA ILE A 82 3.11 -4.40 16.64
C ILE A 82 3.69 -3.07 16.15
N HIS A 83 2.84 -2.07 15.95
CA HIS A 83 3.25 -0.81 15.32
C HIS A 83 3.50 0.35 16.30
N TYR A 84 3.24 0.17 17.61
CA TYR A 84 3.48 1.16 18.68
C TYR A 84 2.76 2.50 18.48
N ILE A 85 1.68 2.53 17.69
CA ILE A 85 0.81 3.70 17.53
C ILE A 85 -0.34 3.59 18.50
N THR A 86 -0.45 4.59 19.40
CA THR A 86 -1.50 4.67 20.41
C THR A 86 -2.55 5.70 20.00
N GLU A 87 -3.72 5.65 20.67
CA GLU A 87 -4.81 6.61 20.46
C GLU A 87 -4.34 8.06 20.63
N ASP A 88 -3.49 8.31 21.64
CA ASP A 88 -2.95 9.66 21.89
C ASP A 88 -2.12 10.22 20.74
N LYS A 89 -1.45 9.35 19.98
CA LYS A 89 -0.66 9.76 18.82
C LYS A 89 -1.52 10.17 17.61
N VAL A 90 -2.74 9.62 17.53
CA VAL A 90 -3.59 9.78 16.34
C VAL A 90 -4.88 10.58 16.57
N LYS A 91 -5.30 10.82 17.82
CA LYS A 91 -6.57 11.50 18.14
C LYS A 91 -6.75 12.87 17.47
N ASP A 92 -5.65 13.63 17.36
CA ASP A 92 -5.64 14.98 16.76
C ASP A 92 -5.11 14.96 15.30
N LYS A 93 -4.95 13.78 14.72
CA LYS A 93 -4.49 13.63 13.33
C LYS A 93 -5.68 13.64 12.38
N PRO A 94 -5.44 13.98 11.10
CA PRO A 94 -6.50 13.90 10.09
C PRO A 94 -6.98 12.45 9.90
N ASN A 95 -8.24 12.30 9.54
CA ASN A 95 -8.72 11.00 9.07
C ASN A 95 -8.32 10.75 7.60
N ILE A 96 -8.56 9.53 7.10
CA ILE A 96 -8.13 9.13 5.76
C ILE A 96 -8.68 10.02 4.65
N TYR A 97 -9.91 10.54 4.77
CA TYR A 97 -10.52 11.42 3.77
C TYR A 97 -9.85 12.79 3.69
N GLN A 98 -9.30 13.29 4.80
CA GLN A 98 -8.63 14.59 4.83
C GLN A 98 -7.24 14.54 4.18
N ILE A 99 -6.60 13.35 4.15
CA ILE A 99 -5.27 13.17 3.53
C ILE A 99 -5.31 12.43 2.20
N GLU A 100 -6.47 11.98 1.75
CA GLU A 100 -6.60 11.18 0.52
C GLU A 100 -5.98 11.84 -0.70
N LYS A 101 -6.15 13.18 -0.83
CA LYS A 101 -5.55 13.93 -1.93
C LYS A 101 -4.02 13.86 -1.89
N LYS A 102 -3.42 13.98 -0.71
CA LYS A 102 -1.96 13.89 -0.52
C LYS A 102 -1.45 12.52 -0.93
N ILE A 103 -2.10 11.46 -0.46
CA ILE A 103 -1.76 10.07 -0.84
C ILE A 103 -1.92 9.87 -2.35
N ASN A 104 -3.06 10.29 -2.91
CA ASN A 104 -3.35 10.14 -4.33
C ASN A 104 -2.32 10.85 -5.20
N ASP A 105 -1.96 12.08 -4.85
CA ASP A 105 -0.96 12.86 -5.59
C ASP A 105 0.44 12.25 -5.47
N PHE A 106 0.72 11.58 -4.36
CA PHE A 106 2.01 10.90 -4.15
C PHE A 106 2.14 9.63 -5.00
N ILE A 107 1.11 8.78 -5.05
CA ILE A 107 1.18 7.48 -5.73
C ILE A 107 0.85 7.55 -7.23
N LYS A 108 0.18 8.60 -7.71
CA LYS A 108 -0.22 8.69 -9.12
C LYS A 108 1.00 8.63 -10.06
N ASN A 109 0.84 7.95 -11.19
CA ASN A 109 1.86 7.77 -12.23
C ASN A 109 3.13 7.02 -11.74
N THR A 110 2.99 6.17 -10.72
CA THR A 110 4.04 5.28 -10.26
C THR A 110 3.57 3.83 -10.30
N ILE A 111 4.48 2.89 -10.08
CA ILE A 111 4.17 1.49 -9.80
C ILE A 111 4.26 1.31 -8.29
N LEU A 112 3.21 0.81 -7.66
CA LEU A 112 3.24 0.49 -6.23
C LEU A 112 4.06 -0.78 -5.99
N VAL A 113 4.85 -0.75 -4.93
CA VAL A 113 5.60 -1.90 -4.43
C VAL A 113 5.25 -2.07 -2.96
N GLY A 114 5.01 -3.28 -2.51
CA GLY A 114 4.79 -3.56 -1.10
C GLY A 114 4.90 -5.05 -0.80
N HIS A 115 5.00 -5.37 0.46
CA HIS A 115 5.05 -6.74 0.94
C HIS A 115 3.63 -7.19 1.31
N ASN A 116 3.03 -8.10 0.55
CA ASN A 116 1.60 -8.39 0.60
C ASN A 116 0.73 -7.15 0.26
N ILE A 117 1.13 -6.43 -0.78
CA ILE A 117 0.54 -5.12 -1.15
C ILE A 117 -0.98 -5.14 -1.33
N ASP A 118 -1.57 -6.30 -1.61
CA ASP A 118 -3.03 -6.45 -1.70
C ASP A 118 -3.74 -6.12 -0.38
N PHE A 119 -3.07 -6.28 0.77
CA PHE A 119 -3.56 -5.88 2.08
C PHE A 119 -3.72 -4.36 2.15
N ASP A 120 -2.67 -3.60 1.85
CA ASP A 120 -2.67 -2.14 1.89
C ASP A 120 -3.66 -1.54 0.90
N ILE A 121 -3.65 -2.05 -0.33
CA ILE A 121 -4.62 -1.68 -1.37
C ILE A 121 -6.05 -1.95 -0.90
N GLY A 122 -6.30 -3.08 -0.24
CA GLY A 122 -7.61 -3.44 0.31
C GLY A 122 -8.08 -2.45 1.37
N PHE A 123 -7.20 -2.10 2.30
CA PHE A 123 -7.48 -1.12 3.34
C PHE A 123 -7.73 0.29 2.78
N ILE A 124 -6.88 0.78 1.89
CA ILE A 124 -7.06 2.09 1.25
C ILE A 124 -8.39 2.14 0.48
N LYS A 125 -8.70 1.13 -0.33
CA LYS A 125 -9.98 1.05 -1.07
C LYS A 125 -11.20 1.13 -0.18
N LYS A 126 -11.16 0.44 0.96
CA LYS A 126 -12.31 0.37 1.87
C LYS A 126 -12.42 1.61 2.72
N ASN A 127 -11.29 2.10 3.26
CA ASN A 127 -11.26 3.25 4.16
C ASN A 127 -11.49 4.58 3.42
N ALA A 128 -10.99 4.73 2.20
CA ALA A 128 -11.22 5.88 1.34
C ALA A 128 -12.30 5.63 0.28
N ALA A 129 -13.31 4.80 0.59
CA ALA A 129 -14.35 4.42 -0.38
C ALA A 129 -15.05 5.64 -0.98
N LYS A 130 -15.32 5.58 -2.31
CA LYS A 130 -15.93 6.65 -3.12
C LYS A 130 -15.02 7.88 -3.37
N SER A 131 -13.77 7.88 -2.93
CA SER A 131 -12.83 8.96 -3.17
C SER A 131 -12.03 8.76 -4.47
N PRO A 132 -11.39 9.82 -5.01
CA PRO A 132 -10.44 9.71 -6.10
C PRO A 132 -9.30 8.74 -5.81
N LEU A 133 -8.80 8.69 -4.56
CA LEU A 133 -7.77 7.75 -4.12
C LEU A 133 -8.20 6.29 -4.32
N ALA A 134 -9.43 5.93 -3.92
CA ALA A 134 -9.95 4.58 -4.10
C ALA A 134 -10.05 4.18 -5.59
N ILE A 135 -10.24 5.14 -6.50
CA ILE A 135 -10.25 4.90 -7.95
C ILE A 135 -8.83 4.70 -8.46
N THR A 136 -7.89 5.54 -8.06
CA THR A 136 -6.48 5.44 -8.44
C THR A 136 -5.87 4.13 -7.97
N ILE A 137 -5.99 3.82 -6.68
CA ILE A 137 -5.41 2.61 -6.08
C ILE A 137 -5.95 1.32 -6.69
N LYS A 138 -7.18 1.33 -7.22
CA LYS A 138 -7.77 0.18 -7.92
C LYS A 138 -7.15 -0.08 -9.29
N LYS A 139 -6.63 0.96 -9.93
CA LYS A 139 -6.15 0.92 -11.32
C LYS A 139 -4.63 0.92 -11.43
N ILE A 140 -3.95 1.31 -10.35
CA ILE A 140 -2.49 1.45 -10.35
C ILE A 140 -1.82 0.07 -10.50
N ALA A 141 -0.74 0.03 -11.26
CA ALA A 141 0.10 -1.16 -11.35
C ALA A 141 0.80 -1.40 -10.01
N ASN A 142 0.95 -2.65 -9.61
CA ASN A 142 1.64 -3.00 -8.38
C ASN A 142 2.52 -4.24 -8.52
N ILE A 143 3.53 -4.31 -7.66
CA ILE A 143 4.45 -5.43 -7.48
C ILE A 143 4.36 -5.86 -6.02
N ASP A 144 4.03 -7.13 -5.81
CA ASP A 144 4.05 -7.77 -4.51
C ASP A 144 5.41 -8.45 -4.30
N THR A 145 6.14 -8.00 -3.28
CA THR A 145 7.48 -8.55 -3.02
C THR A 145 7.45 -9.99 -2.51
N ILE A 146 6.35 -10.45 -1.87
CA ILE A 146 6.18 -11.87 -1.55
C ILE A 146 6.15 -12.70 -2.83
N LEU A 147 5.29 -12.30 -3.80
CA LEU A 147 5.16 -13.03 -5.06
C LEU A 147 6.42 -12.96 -5.90
N LEU A 148 7.11 -11.82 -5.90
CA LEU A 148 8.38 -11.65 -6.60
C LEU A 148 9.45 -12.58 -5.99
N THR A 149 9.58 -12.57 -4.67
CA THR A 149 10.55 -13.42 -3.95
C THR A 149 10.24 -14.90 -4.13
N ALA A 150 8.97 -15.30 -4.04
CA ALA A 150 8.55 -16.68 -4.26
C ALA A 150 8.84 -17.16 -5.70
N GLY A 151 8.74 -16.26 -6.67
CA GLY A 151 9.10 -16.57 -8.06
C GLY A 151 10.61 -16.73 -8.29
N LEU A 152 11.42 -15.94 -7.60
CA LEU A 152 12.89 -15.97 -7.72
C LEU A 152 13.54 -17.05 -6.84
N TYR A 153 12.97 -17.32 -5.67
CA TYR A 153 13.51 -18.22 -4.67
C TYR A 153 12.44 -19.18 -4.14
N PRO A 154 11.91 -20.10 -4.94
CA PRO A 154 10.78 -20.95 -4.60
C PRO A 154 11.05 -21.96 -3.45
N SER A 155 12.31 -22.11 -3.04
CA SER A 155 12.73 -23.04 -1.98
C SER A 155 12.88 -22.36 -0.61
N LEU A 156 12.57 -21.07 -0.46
CA LEU A 156 12.59 -20.43 0.86
C LEU A 156 11.50 -20.98 1.77
N GLU A 157 11.83 -21.17 3.05
CA GLU A 157 10.89 -21.66 4.07
C GLU A 157 9.87 -20.59 4.48
N SER A 158 10.24 -19.32 4.40
CA SER A 158 9.37 -18.17 4.69
C SER A 158 9.67 -17.00 3.76
N TYR A 159 8.65 -16.22 3.46
CA TYR A 159 8.71 -14.97 2.69
C TYR A 159 8.36 -13.75 3.56
N GLU A 160 8.30 -13.91 4.87
CA GLU A 160 8.09 -12.81 5.81
C GLU A 160 9.32 -11.90 5.88
N LEU A 161 9.09 -10.61 6.10
CA LEU A 161 10.17 -9.66 6.38
C LEU A 161 10.62 -9.87 7.83
N SER A 162 11.93 -9.98 8.05
CA SER A 162 12.55 -10.15 9.37
C SER A 162 12.82 -8.80 10.03
#